data_57313fd7667de06815b61cf78718409f
#
_entry.id   57313fd7667de06815b61cf78718409f
#
_cell.length_a   1.000
_cell.length_b   1.000
_cell.length_c   1.000
_cell.angle_alpha   90.00
_cell.angle_beta   90.00
_cell.angle_gamma   90.00
#
_symmetry.space_group_name_H-M   'P 1'
#
loop_
_entity.id
_entity.type
_entity.pdbx_description
1 polymer ?
#
loop_
_entity_poly.entity_id
_entity_poly.type
_entity_poly.pdbx_seq_one_letter_code
_entity_poly.pdbx_strand_id
1 'polypeptide(L)'
;MERRKLVRDRLTYPIQGISVILALIYLSPFVSSLLNYAAFLMCMYRLVKYDERVFSVDYCCLISVATVFALPGGFSLVVVLSLLAEFWFVVRDGAVLDSAMAVLFLLVCYLMLRIQSSVSGFVLCVSQLLIFHRMLSFADTQTILLDIGAFVLSVLTSSVYALVFRKTSAMTAIVGREVLAYYGSSLTRFQGLFRDPNYYMSLVIMAIVLLTLLYFKKYISKALFSAGIVCMFFFGALTYSKTFLFLICLYWGLCFFYLLRARRYIFAAAFSVGTVVLAIILSNTLFATTLYRITSASSVSELTTGRTDMFEEYWREIISSPGTMLFGKGLSAQLLKKGTHNLFLEIQYYVGAIGLTLYLFYFGALVVRTQKKSAAGCYPSRLFSNSPLIVFIVLFSSLQGMFSISVYTLLYLAVIAIAVPQKDCLQGKRAVK
;
A
#
# COMPACT_ATOMS: atom_id res chain seq x y z
N MET A 1 -4.36 26.25 26.56
CA MET A 1 -2.99 25.73 26.68
C MET A 1 -3.00 24.26 27.14
N GLU A 2 -3.75 23.87 28.16
CA GLU A 2 -3.86 22.49 28.67
C GLU A 2 -4.33 21.47 27.65
N ARG A 3 -5.36 21.75 26.83
CA ARG A 3 -5.79 20.82 25.75
C ARG A 3 -4.69 20.50 24.75
N ARG A 4 -3.77 21.45 24.43
CA ARG A 4 -2.64 21.17 23.54
C ARG A 4 -1.58 20.29 24.22
N LYS A 5 -1.40 20.44 25.54
CA LYS A 5 -0.49 19.60 26.33
C LYS A 5 -1.03 18.17 26.43
N LEU A 6 -2.32 17.99 26.72
CA LEU A 6 -2.98 16.68 26.79
C LEU A 6 -2.96 15.90 25.46
N VAL A 7 -3.16 16.61 24.32
CA VAL A 7 -3.06 15.99 22.99
C VAL A 7 -1.62 15.63 22.63
N ARG A 8 -0.64 16.47 23.04
CA ARG A 8 0.78 16.20 22.82
C ARG A 8 1.24 15.01 23.64
N ASP A 9 0.84 14.92 24.89
CA ASP A 9 1.21 13.82 25.79
C ASP A 9 0.57 12.48 25.34
N ARG A 10 -0.69 12.53 24.85
CA ARG A 10 -1.39 11.35 24.31
C ARG A 10 -0.78 10.78 23.02
N LEU A 11 -0.02 11.58 22.25
CA LEU A 11 0.61 11.15 20.98
C LEU A 11 2.09 10.80 21.15
N THR A 12 2.79 11.39 22.13
CA THR A 12 4.24 11.18 22.33
C THR A 12 4.55 9.75 22.76
N TYR A 13 3.78 9.19 23.69
CA TYR A 13 3.97 7.81 24.16
C TYR A 13 3.71 6.74 23.06
N PRO A 14 2.63 6.84 22.24
CA PRO A 14 2.43 5.91 21.13
C PRO A 14 3.59 5.89 20.13
N ILE A 15 4.11 7.06 19.75
CA ILE A 15 5.21 7.17 18.78
C ILE A 15 6.52 6.58 19.32
N GLN A 16 6.85 6.81 20.59
CA GLN A 16 8.04 6.22 21.22
C GLN A 16 7.99 4.69 21.23
N GLY A 17 6.82 4.12 21.56
CA GLY A 17 6.64 2.66 21.58
C GLY A 17 6.85 2.00 20.21
N ILE A 18 6.32 2.58 19.13
CA ILE A 18 6.50 2.00 17.79
C ILE A 18 7.95 2.14 17.30
N SER A 19 8.67 3.20 17.70
CA SER A 19 10.08 3.35 17.36
C SER A 19 10.94 2.25 17.96
N VAL A 20 10.67 1.82 19.21
CA VAL A 20 11.36 0.69 19.85
C VAL A 20 11.03 -0.62 19.12
N ILE A 21 9.78 -0.85 18.78
CA ILE A 21 9.37 -2.03 18.01
C ILE A 21 10.10 -2.11 16.66
N LEU A 22 10.14 -1.02 15.90
CA LEU A 22 10.87 -0.97 14.64
C LEU A 22 12.36 -1.19 14.84
N ALA A 23 12.97 -0.65 15.89
CA ALA A 23 14.38 -0.89 16.22
C ALA A 23 14.65 -2.38 16.47
N LEU A 24 13.80 -3.08 17.22
CA LEU A 24 13.92 -4.53 17.45
C LEU A 24 13.83 -5.31 16.13
N ILE A 25 12.86 -4.95 15.26
CA ILE A 25 12.70 -5.59 13.96
C ILE A 25 13.92 -5.35 13.07
N TYR A 26 14.46 -4.13 13.02
CA TYR A 26 15.66 -3.82 12.24
C TYR A 26 16.93 -4.51 12.76
N LEU A 27 17.03 -4.77 14.07
CA LEU A 27 18.16 -5.49 14.65
C LEU A 27 18.03 -7.01 14.48
N SER A 28 16.83 -7.54 14.29
CA SER A 28 16.57 -8.98 14.28
C SER A 28 17.41 -9.76 13.25
N PRO A 29 17.68 -9.27 12.01
CA PRO A 29 18.50 -9.98 11.03
C PRO A 29 19.96 -10.18 11.45
N PHE A 30 20.46 -9.30 12.33
CA PHE A 30 21.89 -9.28 12.71
C PHE A 30 22.17 -9.93 14.06
N VAL A 31 21.19 -9.88 14.97
CA VAL A 31 21.38 -10.32 16.35
C VAL A 31 20.70 -11.66 16.60
N SER A 32 19.38 -11.71 16.46
CA SER A 32 18.58 -12.92 16.67
C SER A 32 17.14 -12.71 16.24
N SER A 33 16.55 -13.73 15.61
CA SER A 33 15.11 -13.76 15.31
C SER A 33 14.21 -13.65 16.56
N LEU A 34 14.74 -13.90 17.74
CA LEU A 34 14.03 -13.68 19.03
C LEU A 34 13.60 -12.22 19.20
N LEU A 35 14.30 -11.26 18.61
CA LEU A 35 13.89 -9.86 18.63
C LEU A 35 12.56 -9.60 17.93
N ASN A 36 12.21 -10.41 16.91
CA ASN A 36 10.86 -10.34 16.29
C ASN A 36 9.78 -10.78 17.27
N TYR A 37 10.03 -11.80 18.10
CA TYR A 37 9.07 -12.19 19.15
C TYR A 37 8.93 -11.13 20.22
N ALA A 38 10.05 -10.49 20.64
CA ALA A 38 10.00 -9.38 21.58
C ALA A 38 9.21 -8.20 21.01
N ALA A 39 9.44 -7.83 19.73
CA ALA A 39 8.69 -6.82 19.03
C ALA A 39 7.19 -7.18 18.95
N PHE A 40 6.87 -8.45 18.66
CA PHE A 40 5.49 -8.94 18.61
C PHE A 40 4.80 -8.83 19.99
N LEU A 41 5.45 -9.24 21.07
CA LEU A 41 4.91 -9.11 22.44
C LEU A 41 4.67 -7.63 22.80
N MET A 42 5.56 -6.73 22.39
CA MET A 42 5.33 -5.30 22.56
C MET A 42 4.13 -4.79 21.74
N CYS A 43 3.93 -5.27 20.52
CA CYS A 43 2.70 -4.97 19.75
C CYS A 43 1.45 -5.47 20.48
N MET A 44 1.48 -6.69 21.01
CA MET A 44 0.38 -7.25 21.81
C MET A 44 0.09 -6.44 23.07
N TYR A 45 1.14 -6.03 23.80
CA TYR A 45 0.98 -5.16 24.96
C TYR A 45 0.31 -3.83 24.59
N ARG A 46 0.71 -3.23 23.46
CA ARG A 46 0.14 -1.99 22.96
C ARG A 46 -1.30 -2.17 22.51
N LEU A 47 -1.62 -3.28 21.85
CA LEU A 47 -2.97 -3.64 21.42
C LEU A 47 -3.94 -3.72 22.62
N VAL A 48 -3.50 -4.30 23.74
CA VAL A 48 -4.31 -4.41 24.95
C VAL A 48 -4.44 -3.07 25.68
N LYS A 49 -3.37 -2.28 25.70
CA LYS A 49 -3.29 -1.04 26.49
C LYS A 49 -3.95 0.16 25.82
N TYR A 50 -3.93 0.22 24.47
CA TYR A 50 -4.38 1.37 23.71
C TYR A 50 -5.65 1.06 22.89
N ASP A 51 -6.17 2.07 22.21
CA ASP A 51 -7.34 1.97 21.34
C ASP A 51 -6.97 1.58 19.89
N GLU A 52 -7.99 1.41 19.07
CA GLU A 52 -7.86 1.06 17.64
C GLU A 52 -7.07 2.11 16.85
N ARG A 53 -7.07 3.37 17.28
CA ARG A 53 -6.35 4.45 16.59
C ARG A 53 -4.84 4.27 16.71
N VAL A 54 -4.36 3.85 17.88
CA VAL A 54 -2.94 3.56 18.07
C VAL A 54 -2.56 2.31 17.28
N PHE A 55 -3.43 1.31 17.27
CA PHE A 55 -3.21 0.09 16.50
C PHE A 55 -3.12 0.39 15.00
N SER A 56 -3.98 1.25 14.42
CA SER A 56 -3.93 1.58 12.99
C SER A 56 -2.61 2.26 12.59
N VAL A 57 -2.09 3.16 13.45
CA VAL A 57 -0.79 3.79 13.26
C VAL A 57 0.35 2.75 13.31
N ASP A 58 0.32 1.85 14.30
CA ASP A 58 1.30 0.77 14.42
C ASP A 58 1.27 -0.16 13.20
N TYR A 59 0.08 -0.54 12.75
CA TYR A 59 -0.14 -1.36 11.57
C TYR A 59 0.44 -0.69 10.31
N CYS A 60 0.17 0.60 10.09
CA CYS A 60 0.72 1.35 8.96
C CYS A 60 2.26 1.47 9.00
N CYS A 61 2.86 1.49 10.20
CA CYS A 61 4.31 1.42 10.35
C CYS A 61 4.87 0.03 10.00
N LEU A 62 4.19 -1.05 10.39
CA LEU A 62 4.70 -2.41 10.25
C LEU A 62 4.69 -2.93 8.82
N ILE A 63 3.91 -2.33 7.92
CA ILE A 63 3.78 -2.83 6.55
C ILE A 63 5.11 -2.80 5.77
N SER A 64 5.92 -1.77 5.95
CA SER A 64 7.19 -1.63 5.23
C SER A 64 8.27 -2.61 5.71
N VAL A 65 8.07 -3.24 6.88
CA VAL A 65 8.97 -4.22 7.49
C VAL A 65 8.36 -5.62 7.58
N ALA A 66 7.17 -5.84 7.00
CA ALA A 66 6.39 -7.06 7.14
C ALA A 66 7.14 -8.33 6.70
N THR A 67 8.08 -8.25 5.76
CA THR A 67 8.92 -9.36 5.32
C THR A 67 9.98 -9.75 6.34
N VAL A 68 10.54 -8.77 7.05
CA VAL A 68 11.55 -8.98 8.10
C VAL A 68 10.87 -9.36 9.42
N PHE A 69 9.70 -8.77 9.68
CA PHE A 69 8.86 -9.07 10.83
C PHE A 69 8.03 -10.34 10.57
N ALA A 70 8.71 -11.48 10.58
CA ALA A 70 8.15 -12.77 10.20
C ALA A 70 8.66 -13.90 11.12
N LEU A 71 7.88 -14.99 11.16
CA LEU A 71 8.30 -16.26 11.77
C LEU A 71 9.35 -16.95 10.90
N PRO A 72 10.14 -17.87 11.49
CA PRO A 72 10.91 -18.83 10.71
C PRO A 72 9.98 -19.55 9.71
N GLY A 73 10.37 -19.57 8.42
CA GLY A 73 9.48 -20.05 7.34
C GLY A 73 8.78 -18.94 6.57
N GLY A 74 8.93 -17.67 6.96
CA GLY A 74 8.52 -16.50 6.19
C GLY A 74 7.07 -16.04 6.38
N PHE A 75 6.32 -16.62 7.34
CA PHE A 75 4.97 -16.17 7.65
C PHE A 75 5.02 -14.86 8.45
N SER A 76 4.40 -13.81 7.92
CA SER A 76 4.45 -12.47 8.54
C SER A 76 3.71 -12.41 9.87
N LEU A 77 4.39 -11.90 10.91
CA LEU A 77 3.77 -11.64 12.21
C LEU A 77 2.68 -10.55 12.17
N VAL A 78 2.66 -9.70 11.14
CA VAL A 78 1.57 -8.72 10.93
C VAL A 78 0.23 -9.43 10.71
N VAL A 79 0.20 -10.59 10.04
CA VAL A 79 -1.05 -11.36 9.85
C VAL A 79 -1.57 -11.89 11.19
N VAL A 80 -0.69 -12.46 12.00
CA VAL A 80 -1.05 -12.95 13.35
C VAL A 80 -1.55 -11.81 14.22
N LEU A 81 -0.85 -10.67 14.19
CA LEU A 81 -1.23 -9.47 14.92
C LEU A 81 -2.62 -8.97 14.49
N SER A 82 -2.92 -8.99 13.18
CA SER A 82 -4.24 -8.57 12.66
C SER A 82 -5.38 -9.45 13.16
N LEU A 83 -5.19 -10.77 13.19
CA LEU A 83 -6.19 -11.70 13.72
C LEU A 83 -6.43 -11.49 15.21
N LEU A 84 -5.36 -11.39 15.98
CA LEU A 84 -5.46 -11.19 17.44
C LEU A 84 -6.05 -9.81 17.76
N ALA A 85 -5.74 -8.80 16.95
CA ALA A 85 -6.30 -7.46 17.10
C ALA A 85 -7.80 -7.47 16.84
N GLU A 86 -8.26 -8.08 15.74
CA GLU A 86 -9.70 -8.16 15.45
C GLU A 86 -10.44 -8.93 16.56
N PHE A 87 -9.90 -10.08 16.97
CA PHE A 87 -10.48 -10.85 18.08
C PHE A 87 -10.57 -10.01 19.36
N TRP A 88 -9.49 -9.33 19.75
CA TRP A 88 -9.45 -8.48 20.94
C TRP A 88 -10.47 -7.35 20.88
N PHE A 89 -10.54 -6.65 19.74
CA PHE A 89 -11.47 -5.55 19.58
C PHE A 89 -12.93 -6.01 19.55
N VAL A 90 -13.22 -7.17 18.97
CA VAL A 90 -14.57 -7.75 19.01
C VAL A 90 -14.97 -8.07 20.45
N VAL A 91 -14.07 -8.64 21.25
CA VAL A 91 -14.34 -8.96 22.66
C VAL A 91 -14.50 -7.69 23.51
N ARG A 92 -13.68 -6.67 23.27
CA ARG A 92 -13.69 -5.44 24.08
C ARG A 92 -14.81 -4.47 23.68
N ASP A 93 -15.00 -4.23 22.40
CA ASP A 93 -15.83 -3.15 21.86
C ASP A 93 -17.03 -3.65 21.03
N GLY A 94 -17.12 -4.94 20.80
CA GLY A 94 -18.12 -5.57 19.95
C GLY A 94 -17.76 -5.58 18.47
N ALA A 95 -18.58 -6.28 17.68
CA ALA A 95 -18.42 -6.33 16.22
C ALA A 95 -18.94 -5.04 15.57
N VAL A 96 -18.25 -4.58 14.53
CA VAL A 96 -18.72 -3.44 13.73
C VAL A 96 -19.75 -3.96 12.73
N LEU A 97 -21.02 -3.71 12.99
CA LEU A 97 -22.12 -4.16 12.12
C LEU A 97 -22.65 -3.01 11.27
N ASP A 98 -22.39 -3.08 9.97
CA ASP A 98 -22.91 -2.14 8.98
C ASP A 98 -23.18 -2.83 7.63
N SER A 99 -23.66 -2.09 6.63
CA SER A 99 -23.99 -2.66 5.32
C SER A 99 -22.75 -3.23 4.57
N ALA A 100 -21.57 -2.68 4.79
CA ALA A 100 -20.34 -3.21 4.20
C ALA A 100 -19.90 -4.50 4.90
N MET A 101 -20.14 -4.63 6.23
CA MET A 101 -19.90 -5.86 6.96
C MET A 101 -20.81 -7.01 6.47
N ALA A 102 -22.06 -6.73 6.09
CA ALA A 102 -22.92 -7.76 5.52
C ALA A 102 -22.34 -8.32 4.21
N VAL A 103 -21.81 -7.45 3.32
CA VAL A 103 -21.13 -7.90 2.09
C VAL A 103 -19.84 -8.64 2.43
N LEU A 104 -19.08 -8.17 3.41
CA LEU A 104 -17.85 -8.84 3.87
C LEU A 104 -18.17 -10.24 4.41
N PHE A 105 -19.23 -10.38 5.19
CA PHE A 105 -19.68 -11.68 5.71
C PHE A 105 -19.99 -12.66 4.56
N LEU A 106 -20.74 -12.21 3.55
CA LEU A 106 -21.02 -13.02 2.35
C LEU A 106 -19.74 -13.41 1.62
N LEU A 107 -18.80 -12.47 1.47
CA LEU A 107 -17.50 -12.74 0.86
C LEU A 107 -16.72 -13.78 1.67
N VAL A 108 -16.66 -13.66 3.00
CA VAL A 108 -15.97 -14.61 3.89
C VAL A 108 -16.59 -16.00 3.79
N CYS A 109 -17.92 -16.11 3.86
CA CYS A 109 -18.63 -17.38 3.67
C CYS A 109 -18.30 -18.00 2.30
N TYR A 110 -18.30 -17.19 1.25
CA TYR A 110 -17.95 -17.66 -0.09
C TYR A 110 -16.48 -18.14 -0.15
N LEU A 111 -15.53 -17.38 0.42
CA LEU A 111 -14.12 -17.79 0.49
C LEU A 111 -13.94 -19.09 1.26
N MET A 112 -14.71 -19.33 2.33
CA MET A 112 -14.71 -20.61 3.06
C MET A 112 -15.09 -21.79 2.17
N LEU A 113 -16.08 -21.61 1.30
CA LEU A 113 -16.48 -22.66 0.33
C LEU A 113 -15.41 -22.93 -0.74
N ARG A 114 -14.46 -22.01 -0.91
CA ARG A 114 -13.37 -22.13 -1.88
C ARG A 114 -12.05 -22.65 -1.28
N ILE A 115 -12.01 -22.91 0.04
CA ILE A 115 -10.87 -23.57 0.69
C ILE A 115 -10.87 -25.04 0.25
N GLN A 116 -9.72 -25.51 -0.24
CA GLN A 116 -9.49 -26.92 -0.58
C GLN A 116 -8.46 -27.52 0.39
N SER A 117 -7.18 -27.17 0.24
CA SER A 117 -6.10 -27.70 1.07
C SER A 117 -5.28 -26.62 1.79
N SER A 118 -5.30 -25.38 1.31
CA SER A 118 -4.50 -24.28 1.89
C SER A 118 -5.34 -23.33 2.72
N VAL A 119 -5.28 -23.49 4.03
CA VAL A 119 -5.96 -22.59 4.99
C VAL A 119 -5.21 -21.26 5.13
N SER A 120 -3.90 -21.23 4.88
CA SER A 120 -3.05 -20.05 5.11
C SER A 120 -3.45 -18.84 4.25
N GLY A 121 -3.75 -19.06 2.97
CA GLY A 121 -4.22 -17.99 2.07
C GLY A 121 -5.58 -17.43 2.50
N PHE A 122 -6.52 -18.29 2.91
CA PHE A 122 -7.80 -17.88 3.47
C PHE A 122 -7.62 -17.04 4.73
N VAL A 123 -6.84 -17.54 5.71
CA VAL A 123 -6.56 -16.83 6.96
C VAL A 123 -5.97 -15.45 6.70
N LEU A 124 -5.01 -15.34 5.77
CA LEU A 124 -4.41 -14.06 5.40
C LEU A 124 -5.46 -13.11 4.81
N CYS A 125 -6.22 -13.54 3.80
CA CYS A 125 -7.24 -12.69 3.18
C CYS A 125 -8.26 -12.20 4.19
N VAL A 126 -8.82 -13.11 4.99
CA VAL A 126 -9.90 -12.79 5.93
C VAL A 126 -9.40 -11.87 7.04
N SER A 127 -8.23 -12.15 7.63
CA SER A 127 -7.65 -11.28 8.67
C SER A 127 -7.43 -9.85 8.18
N GLN A 128 -6.94 -9.70 6.94
CA GLN A 128 -6.70 -8.37 6.38
C GLN A 128 -8.01 -7.64 6.05
N LEU A 129 -9.01 -8.34 5.53
CA LEU A 129 -10.31 -7.74 5.24
C LEU A 129 -11.03 -7.30 6.52
N LEU A 130 -11.00 -8.10 7.58
CA LEU A 130 -11.63 -7.78 8.86
C LEU A 130 -10.95 -6.58 9.53
N ILE A 131 -9.64 -6.63 9.70
CA ILE A 131 -8.91 -5.52 10.33
C ILE A 131 -9.00 -4.21 9.53
N PHE A 132 -8.97 -4.31 8.20
CA PHE A 132 -9.19 -3.19 7.31
C PHE A 132 -10.58 -2.56 7.51
N HIS A 133 -11.64 -3.39 7.59
CA HIS A 133 -13.00 -2.93 7.86
C HIS A 133 -13.09 -2.19 9.19
N ARG A 134 -12.50 -2.76 10.24
CA ARG A 134 -12.45 -2.16 11.58
C ARG A 134 -11.73 -0.82 11.58
N MET A 135 -10.51 -0.76 11.06
CA MET A 135 -9.73 0.47 10.99
C MET A 135 -10.49 1.60 10.28
N LEU A 136 -11.17 1.32 9.16
CA LEU A 136 -12.02 2.29 8.47
C LEU A 136 -13.21 2.76 9.30
N SER A 137 -13.72 1.94 10.20
CA SER A 137 -14.89 2.29 11.02
C SER A 137 -14.57 3.36 12.04
N PHE A 138 -13.38 3.35 12.60
CA PHE A 138 -12.90 4.28 13.63
C PHE A 138 -12.06 5.43 13.07
N ALA A 139 -11.73 5.41 11.79
CA ALA A 139 -10.91 6.44 11.17
C ALA A 139 -11.60 7.81 11.22
N ASP A 140 -11.08 8.71 12.05
CA ASP A 140 -11.36 10.15 12.01
C ASP A 140 -10.23 10.91 11.29
N THR A 141 -10.42 12.19 11.04
CA THR A 141 -9.43 13.00 10.30
C THR A 141 -8.04 12.95 10.95
N GLN A 142 -7.95 12.94 12.28
CA GLN A 142 -6.66 12.93 12.97
C GLN A 142 -5.98 11.57 12.81
N THR A 143 -6.71 10.48 12.99
CA THR A 143 -6.21 9.11 12.78
C THR A 143 -5.73 8.93 11.34
N ILE A 144 -6.52 9.37 10.36
CA ILE A 144 -6.14 9.29 8.93
C ILE A 144 -4.80 10.00 8.66
N LEU A 145 -4.61 11.19 9.20
CA LEU A 145 -3.37 11.95 9.02
C LEU A 145 -2.18 11.26 9.69
N LEU A 146 -2.39 10.65 10.86
CA LEU A 146 -1.37 9.88 11.56
C LEU A 146 -1.01 8.59 10.81
N ASP A 147 -2.01 7.85 10.31
CA ASP A 147 -1.79 6.63 9.52
C ASP A 147 -0.99 6.91 8.25
N ILE A 148 -1.35 7.97 7.52
CA ILE A 148 -0.60 8.38 6.33
C ILE A 148 0.83 8.81 6.72
N GLY A 149 0.98 9.59 7.78
CA GLY A 149 2.29 10.03 8.27
C GLY A 149 3.17 8.85 8.71
N ALA A 150 2.60 7.92 9.46
CA ALA A 150 3.25 6.69 9.93
C ALA A 150 3.70 5.81 8.76
N PHE A 151 2.84 5.61 7.78
CA PHE A 151 3.16 4.86 6.57
C PHE A 151 4.33 5.49 5.80
N VAL A 152 4.24 6.79 5.48
CA VAL A 152 5.29 7.50 4.72
C VAL A 152 6.63 7.46 5.46
N LEU A 153 6.62 7.71 6.77
CA LEU A 153 7.84 7.66 7.59
C LEU A 153 8.43 6.26 7.64
N SER A 154 7.59 5.24 7.77
CA SER A 154 8.01 3.85 7.80
C SER A 154 8.62 3.40 6.46
N VAL A 155 8.01 3.78 5.33
CA VAL A 155 8.58 3.52 4.00
C VAL A 155 9.94 4.20 3.85
N LEU A 156 10.08 5.45 4.31
CA LEU A 156 11.36 6.17 4.24
C LEU A 156 12.43 5.52 5.10
N THR A 157 12.13 5.22 6.37
CA THR A 157 13.11 4.63 7.30
C THR A 157 13.54 3.22 6.86
N SER A 158 12.59 2.39 6.40
CA SER A 158 12.89 1.06 5.86
C SER A 158 13.71 1.13 4.57
N SER A 159 13.50 2.16 3.73
CA SER A 159 14.29 2.39 2.52
C SER A 159 15.74 2.76 2.84
N VAL A 160 15.94 3.69 3.79
CA VAL A 160 17.29 4.08 4.25
C VAL A 160 18.00 2.89 4.89
N TYR A 161 17.32 2.15 5.77
CA TYR A 161 17.88 0.96 6.37
C TYR A 161 18.27 -0.09 5.31
N ALA A 162 17.38 -0.40 4.37
CA ALA A 162 17.68 -1.33 3.28
C ALA A 162 18.85 -0.85 2.41
N LEU A 163 18.96 0.46 2.12
CA LEU A 163 20.08 1.02 1.35
C LEU A 163 21.42 0.76 2.02
N VAL A 164 21.47 0.92 3.34
CA VAL A 164 22.71 0.73 4.14
C VAL A 164 23.08 -0.76 4.24
N PHE A 165 22.10 -1.62 4.55
CA PHE A 165 22.36 -3.01 4.94
C PHE A 165 22.09 -4.06 3.86
N ARG A 166 21.54 -3.71 2.68
CA ARG A 166 21.14 -4.66 1.64
C ARG A 166 22.24 -5.60 1.14
N LYS A 167 23.52 -5.20 1.27
CA LYS A 167 24.65 -6.00 0.81
C LYS A 167 25.12 -7.02 1.83
N THR A 168 24.64 -6.96 3.08
CA THR A 168 25.01 -7.91 4.12
C THR A 168 24.42 -9.30 3.82
N SER A 169 25.12 -10.36 4.27
CA SER A 169 24.66 -11.72 4.12
C SER A 169 23.31 -11.96 4.81
N ALA A 170 23.12 -11.40 6.00
CA ALA A 170 21.88 -11.49 6.76
C ALA A 170 20.67 -10.94 5.98
N MET A 171 20.79 -9.74 5.41
CA MET A 171 19.71 -9.14 4.60
C MET A 171 19.49 -9.89 3.30
N THR A 172 20.54 -10.34 2.64
CA THR A 172 20.43 -11.12 1.40
C THR A 172 19.71 -12.45 1.63
N ALA A 173 19.91 -13.10 2.76
CA ALA A 173 19.21 -14.35 3.11
C ALA A 173 17.69 -14.14 3.28
N ILE A 174 17.24 -12.98 3.81
CA ILE A 174 15.82 -12.70 4.07
C ILE A 174 15.12 -12.18 2.81
N VAL A 175 15.73 -11.18 2.17
CA VAL A 175 15.09 -10.42 1.09
C VAL A 175 15.45 -10.98 -0.29
N GLY A 176 16.61 -11.62 -0.44
CA GLY A 176 17.14 -12.06 -1.73
C GLY A 176 17.77 -10.92 -2.52
N ARG A 177 18.10 -11.21 -3.78
CA ARG A 177 18.62 -10.20 -4.74
C ARG A 177 17.99 -10.44 -6.10
N GLU A 178 17.40 -9.43 -6.68
CA GLU A 178 16.96 -9.47 -8.07
C GLU A 178 17.98 -8.74 -8.96
N VAL A 179 18.48 -9.43 -9.95
CA VAL A 179 19.52 -8.95 -10.85
C VAL A 179 18.94 -8.79 -12.25
N LEU A 180 19.22 -7.66 -12.88
CA LEU A 180 18.88 -7.37 -14.28
C LEU A 180 20.14 -7.44 -15.15
N ALA A 181 20.05 -8.05 -16.32
CA ALA A 181 21.04 -7.91 -17.37
C ALA A 181 20.92 -6.50 -17.99
N TYR A 182 22.05 -5.81 -18.15
CA TYR A 182 22.13 -4.47 -18.72
C TYR A 182 23.47 -4.27 -19.43
N TYR A 183 23.49 -4.12 -20.76
CA TYR A 183 24.69 -3.93 -21.58
C TYR A 183 25.83 -4.90 -21.23
N GLY A 184 25.53 -6.21 -21.11
CA GLY A 184 26.53 -7.21 -20.75
C GLY A 184 27.00 -7.20 -19.29
N SER A 185 26.47 -6.30 -18.46
CA SER A 185 26.68 -6.24 -17.01
C SER A 185 25.42 -6.64 -16.25
N SER A 186 25.58 -6.89 -14.95
CA SER A 186 24.46 -7.20 -14.07
C SER A 186 24.20 -6.03 -13.11
N LEU A 187 22.93 -5.56 -13.06
CA LEU A 187 22.50 -4.55 -12.11
C LEU A 187 21.58 -5.16 -11.07
N THR A 188 21.85 -4.92 -9.79
CA THR A 188 20.95 -5.33 -8.71
C THR A 188 19.87 -4.27 -8.51
N ARG A 189 18.62 -4.70 -8.64
CA ARG A 189 17.45 -3.86 -8.36
C ARG A 189 17.34 -3.56 -6.87
N PHE A 190 16.94 -2.33 -6.55
CA PHE A 190 16.61 -2.00 -5.16
C PHE A 190 15.17 -2.45 -4.88
N GLN A 191 15.01 -3.23 -3.84
CA GLN A 191 13.73 -3.86 -3.46
C GLN A 191 13.31 -3.54 -2.02
N GLY A 192 13.98 -2.54 -1.38
CA GLY A 192 13.73 -2.22 0.02
C GLY A 192 13.90 -3.46 0.91
N LEU A 193 12.93 -3.72 1.75
CA LEU A 193 12.84 -4.92 2.59
C LEU A 193 11.88 -5.98 2.02
N PHE A 194 11.60 -5.96 0.71
CA PHE A 194 10.73 -6.92 0.02
C PHE A 194 11.54 -7.85 -0.85
N ARG A 195 10.99 -9.03 -1.14
CA ARG A 195 11.60 -9.98 -2.07
C ARG A 195 11.48 -9.56 -3.52
N ASP A 196 10.44 -8.79 -3.86
CA ASP A 196 10.18 -8.30 -5.22
C ASP A 196 10.21 -6.77 -5.23
N PRO A 197 11.02 -6.12 -6.08
CA PRO A 197 11.11 -4.68 -6.19
C PRO A 197 9.81 -3.99 -6.64
N ASN A 198 8.89 -4.71 -7.27
CA ASN A 198 7.62 -4.14 -7.68
C ASN A 198 6.67 -3.94 -6.49
N TYR A 199 6.68 -4.83 -5.48
CA TYR A 199 5.93 -4.61 -4.24
C TYR A 199 6.52 -3.45 -3.42
N TYR A 200 7.84 -3.35 -3.35
CA TYR A 200 8.47 -2.19 -2.72
C TYR A 200 8.12 -0.90 -3.47
N MET A 201 8.21 -0.90 -4.81
CA MET A 201 7.83 0.23 -5.65
C MET A 201 6.38 0.67 -5.39
N SER A 202 5.47 -0.27 -5.13
CA SER A 202 4.06 0.05 -4.84
C SER A 202 3.89 0.87 -3.56
N LEU A 203 4.71 0.63 -2.52
CA LEU A 203 4.72 1.45 -1.31
C LEU A 203 5.26 2.85 -1.60
N VAL A 204 6.33 2.94 -2.38
CA VAL A 204 6.97 4.22 -2.72
C VAL A 204 6.04 5.11 -3.53
N ILE A 205 5.37 4.57 -4.56
CA ILE A 205 4.43 5.38 -5.37
C ILE A 205 3.23 5.83 -4.54
N MET A 206 2.69 4.97 -3.67
CA MET A 206 1.61 5.36 -2.77
C MET A 206 2.06 6.45 -1.78
N ALA A 207 3.29 6.37 -1.25
CA ALA A 207 3.85 7.43 -0.39
C ALA A 207 3.96 8.78 -1.13
N ILE A 208 4.41 8.78 -2.41
CA ILE A 208 4.43 9.97 -3.26
C ILE A 208 3.04 10.58 -3.41
N VAL A 209 2.05 9.74 -3.72
CA VAL A 209 0.65 10.16 -3.92
C VAL A 209 0.08 10.78 -2.65
N LEU A 210 0.28 10.13 -1.51
CA LEU A 210 -0.22 10.58 -0.22
C LEU A 210 0.48 11.88 0.26
N LEU A 211 1.80 11.99 0.09
CA LEU A 211 2.54 13.24 0.37
C LEU A 211 2.02 14.41 -0.47
N THR A 212 1.77 14.17 -1.75
CA THR A 212 1.25 15.20 -2.64
C THR A 212 -0.17 15.61 -2.23
N LEU A 213 -1.01 14.65 -1.87
CA LEU A 213 -2.35 14.93 -1.34
C LEU A 213 -2.29 15.79 -0.08
N LEU A 214 -1.44 15.44 0.91
CA LEU A 214 -1.28 16.21 2.14
C LEU A 214 -0.76 17.62 1.88
N TYR A 215 0.15 17.80 0.93
CA TYR A 215 0.66 19.10 0.54
C TYR A 215 -0.45 20.00 -0.06
N PHE A 216 -1.17 19.49 -1.07
CA PHE A 216 -2.26 20.25 -1.69
C PHE A 216 -3.41 20.56 -0.72
N LYS A 217 -3.65 19.70 0.26
CA LYS A 217 -4.62 19.91 1.33
C LYS A 217 -4.05 20.76 2.50
N LYS A 218 -2.80 21.26 2.39
CA LYS A 218 -2.12 22.17 3.32
C LYS A 218 -1.83 21.58 4.70
N TYR A 219 -1.65 20.26 4.80
CA TYR A 219 -1.27 19.60 6.06
C TYR A 219 0.23 19.59 6.30
N ILE A 220 1.05 19.61 5.25
CA ILE A 220 2.52 19.59 5.35
C ILE A 220 3.11 20.86 4.68
N SER A 221 4.29 21.25 5.16
CA SER A 221 5.02 22.38 4.60
C SER A 221 5.63 22.06 3.23
N LYS A 222 5.96 23.10 2.44
CA LYS A 222 6.66 22.93 1.15
C LYS A 222 8.01 22.22 1.33
N ALA A 223 8.76 22.53 2.37
CA ALA A 223 10.06 21.93 2.64
C ALA A 223 9.94 20.42 2.91
N LEU A 224 9.00 20.03 3.79
CA LEU A 224 8.76 18.61 4.09
C LEU A 224 8.26 17.84 2.87
N PHE A 225 7.35 18.44 2.09
CA PHE A 225 6.89 17.88 0.83
C PHE A 225 8.04 17.64 -0.15
N SER A 226 8.86 18.70 -0.41
CA SER A 226 9.96 18.60 -1.37
C SER A 226 11.00 17.56 -0.94
N ALA A 227 11.40 17.55 0.33
CA ALA A 227 12.33 16.55 0.84
C ALA A 227 11.76 15.13 0.73
N GLY A 228 10.52 14.92 1.13
CA GLY A 228 9.86 13.61 1.04
C GLY A 228 9.75 13.11 -0.40
N ILE A 229 9.32 13.98 -1.34
CA ILE A 229 9.19 13.60 -2.76
C ILE A 229 10.55 13.25 -3.37
N VAL A 230 11.60 14.06 -3.12
CA VAL A 230 12.94 13.77 -3.64
C VAL A 230 13.46 12.43 -3.15
N CYS A 231 13.33 12.14 -1.84
CA CYS A 231 13.74 10.87 -1.27
C CYS A 231 12.95 9.69 -1.86
N MET A 232 11.61 9.79 -1.91
CA MET A 232 10.78 8.70 -2.43
C MET A 232 11.03 8.47 -3.92
N PHE A 233 11.20 9.54 -4.68
CA PHE A 233 11.52 9.45 -6.11
C PHE A 233 12.85 8.77 -6.35
N PHE A 234 13.88 9.11 -5.57
CA PHE A 234 15.19 8.46 -5.63
C PHE A 234 15.06 6.94 -5.37
N PHE A 235 14.40 6.53 -4.30
CA PHE A 235 14.22 5.12 -4.00
C PHE A 235 13.36 4.38 -5.04
N GLY A 236 12.33 5.03 -5.58
CA GLY A 236 11.52 4.47 -6.66
C GLY A 236 12.31 4.24 -7.94
N ALA A 237 13.15 5.20 -8.32
CA ALA A 237 14.02 5.09 -9.50
C ALA A 237 15.02 3.93 -9.38
N LEU A 238 15.60 3.69 -8.20
CA LEU A 238 16.51 2.57 -7.93
C LEU A 238 15.87 1.18 -8.11
N THR A 239 14.52 1.10 -8.17
CA THR A 239 13.84 -0.18 -8.47
C THR A 239 13.98 -0.60 -9.93
N TYR A 240 14.38 0.30 -10.83
CA TYR A 240 14.42 0.11 -12.28
C TYR A 240 13.10 -0.45 -12.85
N SER A 241 11.97 -0.06 -12.25
CA SER A 241 10.65 -0.56 -12.63
C SER A 241 10.02 0.29 -13.75
N LYS A 242 9.66 -0.35 -14.86
CA LYS A 242 8.86 0.27 -15.93
C LYS A 242 7.51 0.78 -15.40
N THR A 243 6.89 0.02 -14.49
CA THR A 243 5.63 0.38 -13.84
C THR A 243 5.76 1.63 -12.97
N PHE A 244 6.91 1.82 -12.28
CA PHE A 244 7.15 3.04 -11.52
C PHE A 244 7.15 4.27 -12.44
N LEU A 245 7.87 4.23 -13.53
CA LEU A 245 7.94 5.35 -14.48
C LEU A 245 6.54 5.65 -15.06
N PHE A 246 5.81 4.62 -15.48
CA PHE A 246 4.45 4.79 -16.00
C PHE A 246 3.50 5.44 -14.98
N LEU A 247 3.51 4.95 -13.72
CA LEU A 247 2.63 5.47 -12.66
C LEU A 247 2.99 6.90 -12.25
N ILE A 248 4.27 7.26 -12.24
CA ILE A 248 4.71 8.64 -12.00
C ILE A 248 4.18 9.56 -13.10
N CYS A 249 4.32 9.18 -14.37
CA CYS A 249 3.79 9.96 -15.49
C CYS A 249 2.27 10.12 -15.41
N LEU A 250 1.55 9.03 -15.12
CA LEU A 250 0.10 9.05 -14.92
C LEU A 250 -0.28 10.01 -13.77
N TYR A 251 0.38 9.87 -12.63
CA TYR A 251 0.09 10.67 -11.46
C TYR A 251 0.41 12.16 -11.68
N TRP A 252 1.49 12.47 -12.34
CA TRP A 252 1.83 13.84 -12.74
C TRP A 252 0.80 14.42 -13.69
N GLY A 253 0.30 13.62 -14.63
CA GLY A 253 -0.83 13.99 -15.47
C GLY A 253 -2.07 14.37 -14.64
N LEU A 254 -2.42 13.57 -13.66
CA LEU A 254 -3.54 13.88 -12.74
C LEU A 254 -3.29 15.18 -11.95
N CYS A 255 -2.08 15.42 -11.46
CA CYS A 255 -1.71 16.67 -10.79
C CYS A 255 -1.83 17.89 -11.73
N PHE A 256 -1.35 17.75 -12.96
CA PHE A 256 -1.45 18.79 -13.98
C PHE A 256 -2.91 19.13 -14.30
N PHE A 257 -3.76 18.13 -14.54
CA PHE A 257 -5.20 18.36 -14.76
C PHE A 257 -5.88 19.01 -13.56
N TYR A 258 -5.48 18.64 -12.33
CA TYR A 258 -5.95 19.32 -11.12
C TYR A 258 -5.59 20.79 -11.09
N LEU A 259 -4.34 21.15 -11.42
CA LEU A 259 -3.88 22.54 -11.44
C LEU A 259 -4.63 23.37 -12.51
N LEU A 260 -4.86 22.80 -13.70
CA LEU A 260 -5.66 23.44 -14.74
C LEU A 260 -7.10 23.68 -14.29
N ARG A 261 -7.75 22.67 -13.71
CA ARG A 261 -9.13 22.78 -13.21
C ARG A 261 -9.25 23.78 -12.06
N ALA A 262 -8.19 23.91 -11.24
CA ALA A 262 -8.12 24.90 -10.17
C ALA A 262 -7.76 26.31 -10.69
N ARG A 263 -7.69 26.51 -12.03
CA ARG A 263 -7.31 27.77 -12.70
C ARG A 263 -5.94 28.31 -12.26
N ARG A 264 -5.02 27.42 -11.85
CA ARG A 264 -3.67 27.77 -11.44
C ARG A 264 -2.69 27.62 -12.62
N TYR A 265 -2.93 28.36 -13.71
CA TYR A 265 -2.23 28.17 -14.98
C TYR A 265 -0.71 28.40 -14.89
N ILE A 266 -0.26 29.39 -14.11
CA ILE A 266 1.19 29.67 -13.90
C ILE A 266 1.85 28.46 -13.22
N PHE A 267 1.20 27.90 -12.18
CA PHE A 267 1.70 26.69 -11.52
C PHE A 267 1.67 25.46 -12.43
N ALA A 268 0.66 25.32 -13.28
CA ALA A 268 0.59 24.25 -14.26
C ALA A 268 1.72 24.37 -15.30
N ALA A 269 1.99 25.57 -15.81
CA ALA A 269 3.09 25.85 -16.73
C ALA A 269 4.45 25.56 -16.09
N ALA A 270 4.71 26.09 -14.89
CA ALA A 270 5.95 25.84 -14.15
C ALA A 270 6.14 24.35 -13.84
N PHE A 271 5.07 23.66 -13.48
CA PHE A 271 5.07 22.22 -13.25
C PHE A 271 5.44 21.45 -14.53
N SER A 272 4.87 21.81 -15.70
CA SER A 272 5.17 21.18 -16.98
C SER A 272 6.64 21.40 -17.38
N VAL A 273 7.14 22.64 -17.30
CA VAL A 273 8.54 22.93 -17.58
C VAL A 273 9.47 22.16 -16.65
N GLY A 274 9.19 22.20 -15.34
CA GLY A 274 9.96 21.46 -14.34
C GLY A 274 9.95 19.95 -14.59
N THR A 275 8.81 19.39 -15.01
CA THR A 275 8.69 17.97 -15.38
C THR A 275 9.55 17.62 -16.59
N VAL A 276 9.53 18.45 -17.64
CA VAL A 276 10.35 18.22 -18.85
C VAL A 276 11.85 18.30 -18.52
N VAL A 277 12.28 19.34 -17.80
CA VAL A 277 13.68 19.48 -17.37
C VAL A 277 14.13 18.29 -16.53
N LEU A 278 13.31 17.89 -15.56
CA LEU A 278 13.58 16.74 -14.71
C LEU A 278 13.64 15.44 -15.54
N ALA A 279 12.74 15.26 -16.50
CA ALA A 279 12.73 14.09 -17.39
C ALA A 279 14.02 14.01 -18.21
N ILE A 280 14.50 15.13 -18.76
CA ILE A 280 15.77 15.20 -19.51
C ILE A 280 16.95 14.82 -18.61
N ILE A 281 17.04 15.39 -17.40
CA ILE A 281 18.15 15.10 -16.46
C ILE A 281 18.11 13.62 -16.06
N LEU A 282 16.94 13.11 -15.70
CA LEU A 282 16.78 11.76 -15.17
C LEU A 282 16.86 10.67 -16.25
N SER A 283 16.52 11.00 -17.51
CA SER A 283 16.67 10.06 -18.63
C SER A 283 18.12 9.61 -18.84
N ASN A 284 19.07 10.49 -18.59
CA ASN A 284 20.49 10.21 -18.73
C ASN A 284 21.17 9.69 -17.45
N THR A 285 20.43 9.59 -16.35
CA THR A 285 20.96 9.20 -15.02
C THR A 285 20.16 8.04 -14.43
N LEU A 286 19.23 8.36 -13.52
CA LEU A 286 18.48 7.36 -12.73
C LEU A 286 17.56 6.48 -13.59
N PHE A 287 17.00 7.01 -14.69
CA PHE A 287 16.08 6.26 -15.56
C PHE A 287 16.73 5.69 -16.81
N ALA A 288 18.02 5.92 -17.05
CA ALA A 288 18.70 5.42 -18.24
C ALA A 288 18.47 3.91 -18.46
N THR A 289 18.64 3.11 -17.40
CA THR A 289 18.39 1.66 -17.44
C THR A 289 16.92 1.32 -17.72
N THR A 290 15.99 2.04 -17.09
CA THR A 290 14.56 1.77 -17.30
C THR A 290 14.10 2.17 -18.69
N LEU A 291 14.57 3.30 -19.21
CA LEU A 291 14.30 3.76 -20.57
C LEU A 291 14.90 2.82 -21.61
N TYR A 292 16.14 2.38 -21.42
CA TYR A 292 16.75 1.38 -22.29
C TYR A 292 15.89 0.11 -22.37
N ARG A 293 15.40 -0.41 -21.25
CA ARG A 293 14.51 -1.58 -21.20
C ARG A 293 13.15 -1.36 -21.89
N ILE A 294 12.74 -0.10 -22.06
CA ILE A 294 11.52 0.25 -22.80
C ILE A 294 11.83 0.35 -24.29
N THR A 295 12.90 1.07 -24.65
CA THR A 295 13.25 1.35 -26.04
C THR A 295 13.87 0.16 -26.79
N SER A 296 14.51 -0.77 -26.05
CA SER A 296 15.07 -2.01 -26.63
C SER A 296 14.04 -3.12 -26.80
N ALA A 297 12.81 -2.96 -26.32
CA ALA A 297 11.76 -3.97 -26.47
C ALA A 297 11.32 -4.07 -27.94
N SER A 298 11.40 -5.28 -28.50
CA SER A 298 11.04 -5.58 -29.89
C SER A 298 9.56 -6.00 -30.06
N SER A 299 8.89 -6.35 -28.96
CA SER A 299 7.51 -6.81 -28.93
C SER A 299 6.73 -6.25 -27.72
N VAL A 300 5.39 -6.31 -27.77
CA VAL A 300 4.51 -5.93 -26.65
C VAL A 300 4.76 -6.85 -25.46
N SER A 301 4.99 -8.14 -25.69
CA SER A 301 5.32 -9.09 -24.63
C SER A 301 6.62 -8.71 -23.93
N GLU A 302 7.66 -8.35 -24.69
CA GLU A 302 8.94 -7.91 -24.14
C GLU A 302 8.82 -6.56 -23.42
N LEU A 303 8.05 -5.61 -23.98
CA LEU A 303 7.73 -4.35 -23.33
C LEU A 303 7.05 -4.56 -21.98
N THR A 304 6.09 -5.47 -21.90
CA THR A 304 5.36 -5.83 -20.67
C THR A 304 6.09 -6.85 -19.80
N THR A 305 7.30 -7.28 -20.20
CA THR A 305 8.08 -8.32 -19.49
C THR A 305 7.33 -9.68 -19.43
N GLY A 306 6.65 -10.05 -20.53
CA GLY A 306 5.91 -11.30 -20.69
C GLY A 306 4.53 -11.31 -20.01
N ARG A 307 4.05 -10.16 -19.51
CA ARG A 307 2.75 -10.12 -18.80
C ARG A 307 1.57 -10.33 -19.71
N THR A 308 1.64 -9.86 -20.96
CA THR A 308 0.56 -10.08 -21.94
C THR A 308 0.34 -11.56 -22.22
N ASP A 309 1.41 -12.33 -22.39
CA ASP A 309 1.32 -13.77 -22.64
C ASP A 309 0.76 -14.52 -21.42
N MET A 310 1.19 -14.08 -20.21
CA MET A 310 0.66 -14.63 -18.96
C MET A 310 -0.85 -14.31 -18.79
N PHE A 311 -1.28 -13.10 -19.12
CA PHE A 311 -2.69 -12.73 -19.04
C PHE A 311 -3.53 -13.60 -19.99
N GLU A 312 -3.04 -13.87 -21.20
CA GLU A 312 -3.71 -14.75 -22.15
C GLU A 312 -3.79 -16.19 -21.64
N GLU A 313 -2.70 -16.73 -21.06
CA GLU A 313 -2.66 -18.08 -20.50
C GLU A 313 -3.66 -18.24 -19.34
N TYR A 314 -3.67 -17.29 -18.37
CA TYR A 314 -4.63 -17.29 -17.27
C TYR A 314 -6.08 -17.11 -17.76
N TRP A 315 -6.29 -16.24 -18.75
CA TRP A 315 -7.62 -16.01 -19.30
C TRP A 315 -8.17 -17.25 -19.98
N ARG A 316 -7.37 -17.95 -20.79
CA ARG A 316 -7.75 -19.24 -21.39
C ARG A 316 -8.15 -20.26 -20.33
N GLU A 317 -7.39 -20.35 -19.24
CA GLU A 317 -7.69 -21.25 -18.15
C GLU A 317 -8.98 -20.88 -17.41
N ILE A 318 -9.26 -19.59 -17.19
CA ILE A 318 -10.48 -19.12 -16.54
C ILE A 318 -11.70 -19.47 -17.40
N ILE A 319 -11.65 -19.27 -18.71
CA ILE A 319 -12.79 -19.54 -19.60
C ILE A 319 -12.86 -21.00 -20.05
N SER A 320 -11.97 -21.88 -19.61
CA SER A 320 -11.92 -23.29 -20.00
C SER A 320 -13.21 -24.06 -19.67
N SER A 321 -13.94 -23.62 -18.64
CA SER A 321 -15.27 -24.15 -18.31
C SER A 321 -16.13 -23.07 -17.63
N PRO A 322 -17.48 -23.15 -17.77
CA PRO A 322 -18.39 -22.27 -17.03
C PRO A 322 -18.21 -22.33 -15.51
N GLY A 323 -17.87 -23.51 -14.98
CA GLY A 323 -17.60 -23.69 -13.54
C GLY A 323 -16.37 -22.90 -13.10
N THR A 324 -15.25 -22.98 -13.84
CA THR A 324 -14.05 -22.20 -13.55
C THR A 324 -14.29 -20.70 -13.70
N MET A 325 -15.02 -20.28 -14.73
CA MET A 325 -15.34 -18.89 -14.94
C MET A 325 -16.17 -18.29 -13.78
N LEU A 326 -17.18 -19.02 -13.29
CA LEU A 326 -18.06 -18.54 -12.22
C LEU A 326 -17.47 -18.70 -10.83
N PHE A 327 -16.83 -19.84 -10.54
CA PHE A 327 -16.40 -20.20 -9.19
C PHE A 327 -14.89 -20.20 -8.99
N GLY A 328 -14.09 -20.10 -10.05
CA GLY A 328 -12.63 -20.17 -10.01
C GLY A 328 -12.08 -21.56 -9.73
N LYS A 329 -10.76 -21.66 -9.57
CA LYS A 329 -10.05 -22.92 -9.29
C LYS A 329 -10.00 -23.29 -7.80
N GLY A 330 -10.35 -22.36 -6.90
CA GLY A 330 -10.22 -22.49 -5.44
C GLY A 330 -8.92 -21.88 -4.91
N LEU A 331 -8.92 -21.53 -3.61
CA LEU A 331 -7.82 -20.82 -2.95
C LEU A 331 -6.50 -21.61 -2.87
N SER A 332 -6.57 -22.92 -3.05
CA SER A 332 -5.42 -23.82 -3.02
C SER A 332 -4.87 -24.15 -4.42
N ALA A 333 -5.46 -23.58 -5.47
CA ALA A 333 -4.98 -23.81 -6.82
C ALA A 333 -3.56 -23.27 -6.98
N GLN A 334 -2.72 -24.07 -7.65
CA GLN A 334 -1.38 -23.62 -8.00
C GLN A 334 -1.47 -22.59 -9.11
N LEU A 335 -0.71 -21.51 -8.96
CA LEU A 335 -0.50 -20.58 -10.06
C LEU A 335 0.19 -21.29 -11.22
N LEU A 336 -0.13 -20.90 -12.44
CA LEU A 336 0.60 -21.31 -13.63
C LEU A 336 2.08 -20.91 -13.48
N LYS A 337 2.95 -21.35 -14.39
CA LYS A 337 4.43 -21.22 -14.30
C LYS A 337 4.94 -19.88 -13.77
N LYS A 338 4.18 -18.80 -13.98
CA LYS A 338 4.45 -17.46 -13.45
C LYS A 338 3.18 -16.93 -12.80
N GLY A 339 3.31 -16.05 -11.80
CA GLY A 339 2.17 -15.38 -11.18
C GLY A 339 1.37 -14.51 -12.15
N THR A 340 0.11 -14.21 -11.82
CA THR A 340 -0.80 -13.44 -12.68
C THR A 340 -0.31 -12.02 -12.99
N HIS A 341 0.49 -11.42 -12.12
CA HIS A 341 0.86 -10.00 -12.16
C HIS A 341 -0.33 -9.04 -12.42
N ASN A 342 -1.51 -9.44 -11.97
CA ASN A 342 -2.75 -8.66 -12.02
C ASN A 342 -3.68 -9.15 -10.92
N LEU A 343 -4.00 -8.29 -9.95
CA LEU A 343 -4.82 -8.64 -8.79
C LEU A 343 -6.22 -9.10 -9.19
N PHE A 344 -6.84 -8.43 -10.16
CA PHE A 344 -8.21 -8.77 -10.57
C PHE A 344 -8.28 -10.11 -11.28
N LEU A 345 -7.29 -10.40 -12.12
CA LEU A 345 -7.16 -11.69 -12.78
C LEU A 345 -6.84 -12.81 -11.78
N GLU A 346 -6.02 -12.50 -10.76
CA GLU A 346 -5.69 -13.42 -9.66
C GLU A 346 -6.95 -13.79 -8.86
N ILE A 347 -7.74 -12.78 -8.45
CA ILE A 347 -9.02 -13.00 -7.75
C ILE A 347 -9.96 -13.83 -8.65
N GLN A 348 -10.08 -13.48 -9.93
CA GLN A 348 -10.91 -14.22 -10.89
C GLN A 348 -10.45 -15.67 -11.03
N TYR A 349 -9.16 -15.93 -11.06
CA TYR A 349 -8.60 -17.29 -11.16
C TYR A 349 -8.92 -18.15 -9.94
N TYR A 350 -8.77 -17.58 -8.73
CA TYR A 350 -8.99 -18.32 -7.48
C TYR A 350 -10.47 -18.48 -7.13
N VAL A 351 -11.26 -17.44 -7.26
CA VAL A 351 -12.65 -17.39 -6.72
C VAL A 351 -13.72 -17.08 -7.76
N GLY A 352 -13.34 -16.97 -9.04
CA GLY A 352 -14.26 -16.78 -10.15
C GLY A 352 -14.98 -15.43 -10.15
N ALA A 353 -15.91 -15.30 -11.11
CA ALA A 353 -16.68 -14.06 -11.28
C ALA A 353 -17.52 -13.71 -10.05
N ILE A 354 -18.06 -14.70 -9.35
CA ILE A 354 -18.84 -14.48 -8.12
C ILE A 354 -17.96 -13.87 -7.04
N GLY A 355 -16.79 -14.47 -6.77
CA GLY A 355 -15.86 -13.94 -5.77
C GLY A 355 -15.33 -12.56 -6.13
N LEU A 356 -14.93 -12.33 -7.38
CA LEU A 356 -14.51 -11.01 -7.85
C LEU A 356 -15.62 -9.96 -7.67
N THR A 357 -16.86 -10.31 -8.01
CA THR A 357 -18.01 -9.42 -7.83
C THR A 357 -18.23 -9.06 -6.37
N LEU A 358 -18.15 -10.02 -5.45
CA LEU A 358 -18.26 -9.77 -4.01
C LEU A 358 -17.12 -8.87 -3.49
N TYR A 359 -15.87 -9.08 -3.94
CA TYR A 359 -14.74 -8.19 -3.65
C TYR A 359 -15.01 -6.76 -4.12
N LEU A 360 -15.47 -6.59 -5.36
CA LEU A 360 -15.75 -5.27 -5.93
C LEU A 360 -16.91 -4.57 -5.22
N PHE A 361 -17.97 -5.29 -4.86
CA PHE A 361 -19.08 -4.74 -4.07
C PHE A 361 -18.63 -4.32 -2.67
N TYR A 362 -17.83 -5.15 -1.99
CA TYR A 362 -17.30 -4.80 -0.69
C TYR A 362 -16.46 -3.53 -0.74
N PHE A 363 -15.49 -3.45 -1.66
CA PHE A 363 -14.66 -2.26 -1.80
C PHE A 363 -15.46 -1.03 -2.26
N GLY A 364 -16.41 -1.21 -3.16
CA GLY A 364 -17.34 -0.16 -3.57
C GLY A 364 -18.15 0.40 -2.39
N ALA A 365 -18.68 -0.47 -1.54
CA ALA A 365 -19.40 -0.08 -0.32
C ALA A 365 -18.51 0.73 0.64
N LEU A 366 -17.25 0.34 0.82
CA LEU A 366 -16.30 1.08 1.64
C LEU A 366 -15.97 2.46 1.07
N VAL A 367 -15.76 2.56 -0.25
CA VAL A 367 -15.52 3.85 -0.93
C VAL A 367 -16.72 4.78 -0.77
N VAL A 368 -17.93 4.27 -1.04
CA VAL A 368 -19.17 5.06 -0.89
C VAL A 368 -19.36 5.53 0.55
N ARG A 369 -19.14 4.66 1.54
CA ARG A 369 -19.20 5.01 2.96
C ARG A 369 -18.21 6.11 3.32
N THR A 370 -16.96 5.99 2.84
CA THR A 370 -15.90 6.97 3.10
C THR A 370 -16.22 8.31 2.43
N GLN A 371 -16.75 8.30 1.21
CA GLN A 371 -17.20 9.50 0.52
C GLN A 371 -18.36 10.19 1.24
N LYS A 372 -19.31 9.44 1.80
CA LYS A 372 -20.42 10.02 2.60
C LYS A 372 -19.90 10.72 3.86
N LYS A 373 -18.95 10.11 4.58
CA LYS A 373 -18.28 10.77 5.72
C LYS A 373 -17.56 12.05 5.28
N SER A 374 -17.04 12.08 4.06
CA SER A 374 -16.31 13.17 3.45
C SER A 374 -17.23 14.31 2.94
N ALA A 375 -18.45 14.02 2.49
CA ALA A 375 -19.36 14.99 1.86
C ALA A 375 -19.75 16.18 2.74
N ALA A 376 -19.49 16.12 4.03
CA ALA A 376 -19.69 17.23 4.98
C ALA A 376 -18.65 18.34 4.91
N GLY A 377 -17.65 18.26 4.02
CA GLY A 377 -16.52 19.21 3.89
C GLY A 377 -16.37 19.81 2.49
N CYS A 378 -15.69 20.97 2.40
CA CYS A 378 -15.33 21.60 1.14
C CYS A 378 -14.23 20.81 0.42
N TYR A 379 -14.51 20.33 -0.79
CA TYR A 379 -13.53 19.61 -1.60
C TYR A 379 -13.21 20.37 -2.89
N PRO A 380 -11.92 20.67 -3.17
CA PRO A 380 -11.54 21.43 -4.36
C PRO A 380 -11.69 20.64 -5.66
N SER A 381 -11.57 19.32 -5.63
CA SER A 381 -11.94 18.43 -6.74
C SER A 381 -12.04 16.97 -6.26
N ARG A 382 -13.15 16.31 -6.60
CA ARG A 382 -13.35 14.88 -6.30
C ARG A 382 -12.30 14.00 -6.98
N LEU A 383 -11.90 14.35 -8.23
CA LEU A 383 -10.92 13.60 -8.99
C LEU A 383 -9.57 13.52 -8.25
N PHE A 384 -9.09 14.65 -7.75
CA PHE A 384 -7.80 14.68 -7.04
C PHE A 384 -7.85 13.95 -5.70
N SER A 385 -8.95 14.08 -4.96
CA SER A 385 -9.13 13.32 -3.71
C SER A 385 -9.21 11.80 -3.93
N ASN A 386 -9.68 11.36 -5.10
CA ASN A 386 -9.74 9.96 -5.51
C ASN A 386 -8.43 9.48 -6.17
N SER A 387 -7.43 10.33 -6.40
CA SER A 387 -6.20 9.95 -7.09
C SER A 387 -5.45 8.78 -6.44
N PRO A 388 -5.40 8.60 -5.10
CA PRO A 388 -4.79 7.43 -4.49
C PRO A 388 -5.50 6.13 -4.89
N LEU A 389 -6.83 6.14 -5.00
CA LEU A 389 -7.61 4.98 -5.44
C LEU A 389 -7.39 4.68 -6.93
N ILE A 390 -7.30 5.70 -7.78
CA ILE A 390 -6.98 5.53 -9.21
C ILE A 390 -5.60 4.91 -9.36
N VAL A 391 -4.60 5.42 -8.65
CA VAL A 391 -3.24 4.87 -8.68
C VAL A 391 -3.23 3.44 -8.15
N PHE A 392 -3.97 3.13 -7.07
CA PHE A 392 -4.11 1.78 -6.56
C PHE A 392 -4.67 0.82 -7.63
N ILE A 393 -5.77 1.17 -8.29
CA ILE A 393 -6.39 0.33 -9.33
C ILE A 393 -5.42 0.06 -10.49
N VAL A 394 -4.75 1.11 -10.99
CA VAL A 394 -3.78 0.96 -12.10
C VAL A 394 -2.57 0.15 -11.66
N LEU A 395 -2.06 0.37 -10.44
CA LEU A 395 -0.94 -0.38 -9.88
C LEU A 395 -1.25 -1.88 -9.81
N PHE A 396 -2.40 -2.26 -9.25
CA PHE A 396 -2.77 -3.65 -9.05
C PHE A 396 -3.42 -4.32 -10.27
N SER A 397 -3.66 -3.58 -11.35
CA SER A 397 -3.85 -4.19 -12.67
C SER A 397 -2.52 -4.68 -13.29
N SER A 398 -1.37 -4.37 -12.67
CA SER A 398 -0.05 -4.80 -13.10
C SER A 398 0.75 -5.55 -12.02
N LEU A 399 0.16 -5.83 -10.86
CA LEU A 399 0.73 -6.60 -9.75
C LEU A 399 -0.30 -7.59 -9.21
N GLN A 400 0.13 -8.79 -8.91
CA GLN A 400 -0.68 -9.75 -8.13
C GLN A 400 -0.63 -9.41 -6.65
N GLY A 401 -1.54 -9.96 -5.84
CA GLY A 401 -1.42 -9.73 -4.42
C GLY A 401 -2.65 -10.05 -3.58
N MET A 402 -3.53 -10.94 -4.04
CA MET A 402 -4.67 -11.43 -3.25
C MET A 402 -4.22 -11.95 -1.87
N PHE A 403 -3.01 -12.53 -1.79
CA PHE A 403 -2.38 -13.02 -0.57
C PHE A 403 -1.26 -12.11 -0.06
N SER A 404 -1.31 -10.80 -0.33
CA SER A 404 -0.29 -9.84 0.09
C SER A 404 -0.86 -8.81 1.07
N ILE A 405 -0.25 -8.69 2.25
CA ILE A 405 -0.59 -7.66 3.24
C ILE A 405 -0.50 -6.27 2.62
N SER A 406 0.51 -6.05 1.77
CA SER A 406 0.75 -4.74 1.14
C SER A 406 -0.46 -4.27 0.32
N VAL A 407 -1.15 -5.18 -0.38
CA VAL A 407 -2.34 -4.83 -1.18
C VAL A 407 -3.43 -4.26 -0.30
N TYR A 408 -3.76 -4.94 0.79
CA TYR A 408 -4.83 -4.50 1.70
C TYR A 408 -4.49 -3.20 2.41
N THR A 409 -3.23 -3.04 2.82
CA THR A 409 -2.78 -1.78 3.44
C THR A 409 -2.81 -0.61 2.46
N LEU A 410 -2.34 -0.82 1.22
CA LEU A 410 -2.37 0.24 0.21
C LEU A 410 -3.80 0.58 -0.20
N LEU A 411 -4.71 -0.40 -0.22
CA LEU A 411 -6.13 -0.15 -0.44
C LEU A 411 -6.74 0.65 0.73
N TYR A 412 -6.42 0.27 1.98
CA TYR A 412 -6.82 1.04 3.15
C TYR A 412 -6.40 2.50 3.04
N LEU A 413 -5.12 2.75 2.78
CA LEU A 413 -4.57 4.10 2.62
C LEU A 413 -5.23 4.87 1.46
N ALA A 414 -5.48 4.20 0.34
CA ALA A 414 -6.16 4.81 -0.79
C ALA A 414 -7.61 5.21 -0.47
N VAL A 415 -8.32 4.38 0.31
CA VAL A 415 -9.71 4.65 0.72
C VAL A 415 -9.77 5.77 1.78
N ILE A 416 -8.93 5.73 2.83
CA ILE A 416 -8.94 6.79 3.86
C ILE A 416 -8.50 8.15 3.31
N ALA A 417 -7.63 8.17 2.31
CA ALA A 417 -7.17 9.39 1.65
C ALA A 417 -8.33 10.20 1.04
N ILE A 418 -9.41 9.54 0.61
CA ILE A 418 -10.62 10.18 0.10
C ILE A 418 -11.25 11.08 1.18
N ALA A 419 -11.20 10.64 2.45
CA ALA A 419 -11.83 11.35 3.57
C ALA A 419 -11.00 12.50 4.13
N VAL A 420 -9.76 12.73 3.68
CA VAL A 420 -8.92 13.85 4.16
C VAL A 420 -9.55 15.18 3.71
N PRO A 421 -10.01 16.05 4.62
CA PRO A 421 -10.62 17.33 4.26
C PRO A 421 -9.55 18.38 3.91
N GLN A 422 -9.98 19.49 3.32
CA GLN A 422 -9.12 20.67 3.16
C GLN A 422 -8.90 21.35 4.53
N LYS A 423 -7.66 21.66 4.91
CA LYS A 423 -7.33 22.22 6.24
C LYS A 423 -8.04 23.54 6.52
N ASP A 424 -8.15 24.42 5.52
CA ASP A 424 -8.81 25.72 5.65
C ASP A 424 -10.31 25.60 6.00
N CYS A 425 -10.98 24.58 5.48
CA CYS A 425 -12.39 24.30 5.78
C CYS A 425 -12.63 23.91 7.25
N LEU A 426 -11.65 23.29 7.89
CA LEU A 426 -11.73 22.95 9.31
C LEU A 426 -11.57 24.19 10.21
N GLN A 427 -10.78 25.18 9.77
CA GLN A 427 -10.57 26.42 10.52
C GLN A 427 -11.79 27.34 10.41
N GLY A 428 -12.42 27.46 9.23
CA GLY A 428 -13.63 28.23 9.03
C GLY A 428 -14.83 27.77 9.87
N LYS A 429 -15.00 26.45 10.03
CA LYS A 429 -16.06 25.89 10.91
C LYS A 429 -15.83 26.12 12.41
N ARG A 430 -14.60 26.42 12.85
CA ARG A 430 -14.29 26.75 14.26
C ARG A 430 -14.52 28.23 14.57
N ALA A 431 -14.51 29.11 13.56
CA ALA A 431 -14.75 30.54 13.72
C ALA A 431 -16.25 30.89 13.80
N VAL A 432 -17.14 29.96 13.40
CA VAL A 432 -18.61 30.14 13.36
C VAL A 432 -19.31 29.48 14.55
N LYS A 433 -18.57 28.82 15.44
CA LYS A 433 -19.06 28.27 16.72
C LYS A 433 -18.47 29.09 17.89
#